data_c25b6d803f2c45ab692ad15f50b729f9
#
_entry.id   c25b6d803f2c45ab692ad15f50b729f9
#
_cell.length_a   1.000
_cell.length_b   1.000
_cell.length_c   1.000
_cell.angle_alpha   90.00
_cell.angle_beta   90.00
_cell.angle_gamma   90.00
#
_symmetry.space_group_name_H-M   'P 1'
#
loop_
_entity.id
_entity.type
_entity.pdbx_description
1 polymer ?
#
loop_
_entity_poly.entity_id
_entity_poly.type
_entity_poly.pdbx_seq_one_letter_code
_entity_poly.pdbx_strand_id
1 'polypeptide(L)'
;YDRGDRHLALRPEGTAGVVRAYVENKIFGPEHHKPVKYYYNGPMFRFERPQSGRMRQFHQIGVEVYGTKNPAIDVETMQLAMDIFKSFGIKDLSLVINSLGNTESRVAYREALIAYLEPHFDELSEDSKERLHKNPLRVLDSKDKKDKEIVKDAPSVLEYLDEESKAHFDSVKEMLEYLEVPYEIDTNMVRG
;
A
#
# COMPACT_ATOMS: atom_id res chain seq x y z
N TYR A 1 6.06 31.52 -2.68
CA TYR A 1 7.24 31.89 -3.45
C TYR A 1 8.38 32.28 -2.50
N ASP A 2 9.60 31.94 -2.85
CA ASP A 2 10.77 32.44 -2.14
C ASP A 2 11.24 33.82 -2.71
N ARG A 3 12.33 34.37 -2.17
CA ARG A 3 12.88 35.64 -2.66
C ARG A 3 13.37 35.59 -4.13
N GLY A 4 13.51 34.43 -4.73
CA GLY A 4 13.87 34.21 -6.12
C GLY A 4 12.69 33.86 -7.01
N ASP A 5 11.45 34.13 -6.57
CA ASP A 5 10.19 33.88 -7.26
C ASP A 5 9.95 32.39 -7.65
N ARG A 6 10.57 31.48 -6.87
CA ARG A 6 10.37 30.04 -7.06
C ARG A 6 9.12 29.56 -6.31
N HIS A 7 8.32 28.71 -6.95
CA HIS A 7 7.20 28.07 -6.31
C HIS A 7 7.68 27.11 -5.22
N LEU A 8 7.16 27.27 -4.03
CA LEU A 8 7.40 26.38 -2.90
C LEU A 8 6.11 25.69 -2.50
N ALA A 9 6.21 24.42 -2.15
CA ALA A 9 5.11 23.64 -1.59
C ALA A 9 5.56 22.99 -0.28
N LEU A 10 4.64 22.89 0.66
CA LEU A 10 4.85 22.09 1.86
C LEU A 10 4.73 20.60 1.51
N ARG A 11 5.65 19.79 2.02
CA ARG A 11 5.69 18.36 1.72
C ARG A 11 4.49 17.61 2.31
N PRO A 12 3.73 16.84 1.51
CA PRO A 12 2.59 16.09 2.00
C PRO A 12 2.95 14.69 2.53
N GLU A 13 4.18 14.21 2.23
CA GLU A 13 4.70 12.88 2.57
C GLU A 13 6.23 12.86 2.46
N GLY A 14 6.87 11.78 2.86
CA GLY A 14 8.32 11.66 2.86
C GLY A 14 8.92 10.82 1.74
N THR A 15 8.17 9.85 1.20
CA THR A 15 8.64 8.87 0.22
C THR A 15 9.22 9.51 -1.04
N ALA A 16 8.52 10.50 -1.63
CA ALA A 16 9.00 11.20 -2.82
C ALA A 16 10.35 11.89 -2.59
N GLY A 17 10.56 12.47 -1.39
CA GLY A 17 11.83 13.09 -1.02
C GLY A 17 12.98 12.08 -0.92
N VAL A 18 12.71 10.90 -0.36
CA VAL A 18 13.70 9.82 -0.24
C VAL A 18 14.02 9.21 -1.61
N VAL A 19 12.99 8.93 -2.44
CA VAL A 19 13.19 8.44 -3.82
C VAL A 19 14.02 9.44 -4.64
N ARG A 20 13.72 10.74 -4.51
CA ARG A 20 14.48 11.78 -5.16
C ARG A 20 15.95 11.76 -4.73
N ALA A 21 16.22 11.69 -3.43
CA ALA A 21 17.59 11.59 -2.91
C ALA A 21 18.31 10.34 -3.43
N TYR A 22 17.62 9.19 -3.49
CA TYR A 22 18.13 7.94 -4.02
C TYR A 22 18.55 8.06 -5.49
N VAL A 23 17.71 8.71 -6.32
CA VAL A 23 17.94 8.88 -7.75
C VAL A 23 19.01 9.95 -8.03
N GLU A 24 18.90 11.14 -7.42
CA GLU A 24 19.82 12.27 -7.66
C GLU A 24 21.26 11.94 -7.22
N ASN A 25 21.42 11.17 -6.15
CA ASN A 25 22.73 10.73 -5.66
C ASN A 25 23.18 9.38 -6.28
N LYS A 26 22.44 8.85 -7.26
CA LYS A 26 22.77 7.59 -7.96
C LYS A 26 22.96 6.38 -7.06
N ILE A 27 22.28 6.35 -5.91
CA ILE A 27 22.40 5.27 -4.91
C ILE A 27 22.00 3.90 -5.49
N PHE A 28 21.30 3.86 -6.60
CA PHE A 28 21.01 2.63 -7.35
C PHE A 28 22.26 2.00 -8.01
N GLY A 29 23.36 2.76 -8.11
CA GLY A 29 24.61 2.28 -8.72
C GLY A 29 25.24 1.08 -8.03
N PRO A 30 26.12 0.34 -8.74
CA PRO A 30 26.76 -0.88 -8.22
C PRO A 30 27.75 -0.62 -7.10
N GLU A 31 28.21 0.61 -6.92
CA GLU A 31 29.11 1.04 -5.85
C GLU A 31 28.45 1.05 -4.46
N HIS A 32 27.13 1.02 -4.40
CA HIS A 32 26.38 1.01 -3.16
C HIS A 32 25.88 -0.39 -2.82
N HIS A 33 26.12 -0.82 -1.57
CA HIS A 33 25.59 -2.09 -1.08
C HIS A 33 24.07 -2.10 -1.07
N LYS A 34 23.48 -3.24 -1.39
CA LYS A 34 22.03 -3.47 -1.40
C LYS A 34 21.67 -4.54 -0.34
N PRO A 35 20.50 -4.44 0.28
CA PRO A 35 19.51 -3.36 0.17
C PRO A 35 19.98 -2.07 0.85
N VAL A 36 19.50 -0.92 0.33
CA VAL A 36 19.69 0.37 0.98
C VAL A 36 18.44 0.66 1.82
N LYS A 37 18.66 1.00 3.10
CA LYS A 37 17.58 1.26 4.05
C LYS A 37 17.63 2.70 4.50
N TYR A 38 16.51 3.40 4.40
CA TYR A 38 16.35 4.77 4.87
C TYR A 38 15.21 4.86 5.87
N TYR A 39 15.30 5.85 6.74
CA TYR A 39 14.17 6.33 7.51
C TYR A 39 14.07 7.84 7.42
N TYR A 40 12.88 8.36 7.59
CA TYR A 40 12.65 9.78 7.76
C TYR A 40 11.74 10.04 8.95
N ASN A 41 11.91 11.18 9.57
CA ASN A 41 11.04 11.68 10.64
C ASN A 41 10.89 13.19 10.49
N GLY A 42 9.66 13.67 10.51
CA GLY A 42 9.44 15.11 10.42
C GLY A 42 8.00 15.51 10.13
N PRO A 43 7.75 16.81 10.06
CA PRO A 43 6.44 17.35 9.79
C PRO A 43 6.04 17.15 8.33
N MET A 44 4.78 16.75 8.13
CA MET A 44 4.10 16.66 6.83
C MET A 44 2.86 17.54 6.84
N PHE A 45 2.39 17.94 5.65
CA PHE A 45 1.33 18.92 5.51
C PHE A 45 0.34 18.46 4.45
N ARG A 46 -0.95 18.37 4.81
CA ARG A 46 -2.02 18.01 3.88
C ARG A 46 -3.20 18.94 4.03
N PHE A 47 -3.76 19.39 2.91
CA PHE A 47 -4.99 20.16 2.91
C PHE A 47 -6.18 19.23 3.04
N GLU A 48 -6.38 18.73 4.27
CA GLU A 48 -7.52 17.87 4.59
C GLU A 48 -8.53 18.61 5.46
N ARG A 49 -9.76 18.10 5.49
CA ARG A 49 -10.77 18.60 6.43
C ARG A 49 -10.34 18.17 7.85
N PRO A 50 -10.06 19.10 8.75
CA PRO A 50 -9.63 18.76 10.10
C PRO A 50 -10.72 17.98 10.86
N GLN A 51 -10.29 16.92 11.55
CA GLN A 51 -11.15 16.16 12.46
C GLN A 51 -10.28 15.50 13.53
N SER A 52 -10.90 14.85 14.53
CA SER A 52 -10.16 14.14 15.56
C SER A 52 -9.16 13.15 14.95
N GLY A 53 -7.91 13.21 15.36
CA GLY A 53 -6.83 12.36 14.84
C GLY A 53 -6.33 12.71 13.42
N ARG A 54 -6.87 13.77 12.77
CA ARG A 54 -6.46 14.18 11.43
C ARG A 54 -6.22 15.67 11.35
N MET A 55 -4.94 16.06 11.38
CA MET A 55 -4.50 17.44 11.34
C MET A 55 -3.89 17.80 9.98
N ARG A 56 -3.88 19.09 9.63
CA ARG A 56 -3.24 19.59 8.41
C ARG A 56 -1.71 19.58 8.49
N GLN A 57 -1.16 19.70 9.69
CA GLN A 57 0.23 19.44 10.00
C GLN A 57 0.31 18.25 10.97
N PHE A 58 1.12 17.27 10.65
CA PHE A 58 1.33 16.08 11.47
C PHE A 58 2.78 15.61 11.33
N HIS A 59 3.26 14.81 12.25
CA HIS A 59 4.58 14.17 12.14
C HIS A 59 4.41 12.76 11.59
N GLN A 60 5.33 12.40 10.72
CA GLN A 60 5.39 11.06 10.13
C GLN A 60 6.78 10.48 10.29
N ILE A 61 6.85 9.24 10.77
CA ILE A 61 8.03 8.39 10.67
C ILE A 61 7.75 7.42 9.52
N GLY A 62 8.72 7.27 8.62
CA GLY A 62 8.64 6.31 7.54
C GLY A 62 9.96 5.60 7.33
N VAL A 63 9.89 4.41 6.79
CA VAL A 63 11.05 3.60 6.37
C VAL A 63 10.89 3.23 4.90
N GLU A 64 12.02 3.21 4.19
CA GLU A 64 12.08 2.89 2.77
C GLU A 64 13.24 1.94 2.54
N VAL A 65 13.02 0.88 1.78
CA VAL A 65 14.05 -0.09 1.42
C VAL A 65 14.11 -0.25 -0.09
N TYR A 66 15.30 -0.14 -0.66
CA TYR A 66 15.53 -0.20 -2.11
C TYR A 66 16.60 -1.21 -2.50
N GLY A 67 16.44 -1.77 -3.70
CA GLY A 67 17.50 -2.55 -4.35
C GLY A 67 17.46 -4.03 -4.08
N THR A 68 16.32 -4.57 -3.64
CA THR A 68 16.11 -6.02 -3.50
C THR A 68 14.66 -6.39 -3.77
N LYS A 69 14.44 -7.62 -4.21
CA LYS A 69 13.14 -8.27 -4.33
C LYS A 69 12.97 -9.40 -3.29
N ASN A 70 13.87 -9.50 -2.32
CA ASN A 70 13.83 -10.58 -1.33
C ASN A 70 12.61 -10.39 -0.40
N PRO A 71 11.71 -11.39 -0.28
CA PRO A 71 10.53 -11.30 0.59
C PRO A 71 10.86 -11.06 2.07
N ALA A 72 12.06 -11.42 2.53
CA ALA A 72 12.49 -11.14 3.89
C ALA A 72 12.50 -9.64 4.24
N ILE A 73 12.65 -8.76 3.24
CA ILE A 73 12.62 -7.30 3.47
C ILE A 73 11.20 -6.81 3.76
N ASP A 74 10.19 -7.38 3.11
CA ASP A 74 8.80 -7.06 3.41
C ASP A 74 8.46 -7.47 4.83
N VAL A 75 8.89 -8.68 5.23
CA VAL A 75 8.70 -9.20 6.59
C VAL A 75 9.44 -8.35 7.63
N GLU A 76 10.71 -7.99 7.37
CA GLU A 76 11.48 -7.09 8.24
C GLU A 76 10.77 -5.75 8.45
N THR A 77 10.22 -5.18 7.38
CA THR A 77 9.51 -3.90 7.44
C THR A 77 8.21 -4.02 8.25
N MET A 78 7.45 -5.10 8.05
CA MET A 78 6.24 -5.38 8.82
C MET A 78 6.55 -5.58 10.30
N GLN A 79 7.56 -6.40 10.62
CA GLN A 79 8.01 -6.65 11.99
C GLN A 79 8.46 -5.35 12.66
N LEU A 80 9.24 -4.53 11.98
CA LEU A 80 9.67 -3.23 12.49
C LEU A 80 8.48 -2.34 12.86
N ALA A 81 7.46 -2.28 12.01
CA ALA A 81 6.25 -1.51 12.31
C ALA A 81 5.53 -2.04 13.55
N MET A 82 5.39 -3.36 13.67
CA MET A 82 4.78 -4.01 14.84
C MET A 82 5.57 -3.73 16.12
N ASP A 83 6.90 -3.77 16.07
CA ASP A 83 7.78 -3.51 17.21
C ASP A 83 7.73 -2.05 17.66
N ILE A 84 7.68 -1.11 16.70
CA ILE A 84 7.50 0.32 17.01
C ILE A 84 6.19 0.54 17.75
N PHE A 85 5.08 0.00 17.25
CA PHE A 85 3.77 0.15 17.90
C PHE A 85 3.73 -0.49 19.30
N LYS A 86 4.30 -1.69 19.44
CA LYS A 86 4.43 -2.36 20.73
C LYS A 86 5.28 -1.52 21.73
N SER A 87 6.34 -0.88 21.26
CA SER A 87 7.19 -0.01 22.10
C SER A 87 6.43 1.21 22.64
N PHE A 88 5.42 1.66 21.92
CA PHE A 88 4.50 2.72 22.39
C PHE A 88 3.38 2.20 23.30
N GLY A 89 3.38 0.91 23.61
CA GLY A 89 2.38 0.30 24.50
C GLY A 89 1.05 -0.04 23.81
N ILE A 90 1.00 0.01 22.47
CA ILE A 90 -0.19 -0.39 21.71
C ILE A 90 -0.23 -1.92 21.69
N LYS A 91 -1.30 -2.51 22.20
CA LYS A 91 -1.42 -3.97 22.38
C LYS A 91 -2.35 -4.62 21.36
N ASP A 92 -3.42 -3.94 20.96
CA ASP A 92 -4.41 -4.47 20.03
C ASP A 92 -3.99 -4.12 18.59
N LEU A 93 -3.04 -4.90 18.06
CA LEU A 93 -2.50 -4.76 16.72
C LEU A 93 -2.93 -5.95 15.87
N SER A 94 -3.45 -5.69 14.68
CA SER A 94 -3.67 -6.68 13.62
C SER A 94 -2.79 -6.32 12.42
N LEU A 95 -1.97 -7.26 11.97
CA LEU A 95 -1.22 -7.14 10.73
C LEU A 95 -2.10 -7.69 9.60
N VAL A 96 -2.44 -6.84 8.66
CA VAL A 96 -3.23 -7.22 7.49
C VAL A 96 -2.35 -7.14 6.25
N ILE A 97 -2.32 -8.22 5.47
CA ILE A 97 -1.48 -8.32 4.28
C ILE A 97 -2.29 -8.69 3.04
N ASN A 98 -1.78 -8.30 1.89
CA ASN A 98 -2.27 -8.74 0.58
C ASN A 98 -1.15 -8.68 -0.45
N SER A 99 -1.35 -9.29 -1.63
CA SER A 99 -0.49 -9.14 -2.79
C SER A 99 -1.31 -8.70 -4.00
N LEU A 100 -0.79 -7.72 -4.73
CA LEU A 100 -1.40 -7.25 -6.00
C LEU A 100 -0.71 -7.86 -7.23
N GLY A 101 0.34 -8.64 -7.01
CA GLY A 101 1.12 -9.23 -8.08
C GLY A 101 1.86 -8.22 -8.97
N ASN A 102 2.32 -8.69 -10.10
CA ASN A 102 2.97 -7.89 -11.12
C ASN A 102 1.96 -7.13 -12.02
N THR A 103 2.44 -6.48 -13.07
CA THR A 103 1.58 -5.73 -13.99
C THR A 103 0.59 -6.64 -14.73
N GLU A 104 1.01 -7.82 -15.14
CA GLU A 104 0.18 -8.78 -15.89
C GLU A 104 -0.93 -9.34 -14.98
N SER A 105 -0.59 -9.73 -13.77
CA SER A 105 -1.56 -10.14 -12.73
C SER A 105 -2.63 -9.09 -12.50
N ARG A 106 -2.21 -7.81 -12.38
CA ARG A 106 -3.14 -6.70 -12.17
C ARG A 106 -4.06 -6.43 -13.36
N VAL A 107 -3.57 -6.60 -14.59
CA VAL A 107 -4.39 -6.47 -15.81
C VAL A 107 -5.42 -7.59 -15.84
N ALA A 108 -5.02 -8.85 -15.68
CA ALA A 108 -5.91 -10.00 -15.67
C ALA A 108 -6.98 -9.89 -14.58
N TYR A 109 -6.56 -9.52 -13.38
CA TYR A 109 -7.50 -9.31 -12.27
C TYR A 109 -8.49 -8.16 -12.53
N ARG A 110 -8.00 -7.05 -13.09
CA ARG A 110 -8.85 -5.92 -13.45
C ARG A 110 -9.95 -6.32 -14.43
N GLU A 111 -9.62 -7.10 -15.45
CA GLU A 111 -10.58 -7.61 -16.43
C GLU A 111 -11.62 -8.53 -15.78
N ALA A 112 -11.18 -9.46 -14.94
CA ALA A 112 -12.05 -10.36 -14.22
C ALA A 112 -13.00 -9.62 -13.26
N LEU A 113 -12.48 -8.61 -12.56
CA LEU A 113 -13.27 -7.79 -11.64
C LEU A 113 -14.32 -6.96 -12.39
N ILE A 114 -13.98 -6.37 -13.54
CA ILE A 114 -14.94 -5.67 -14.39
C ILE A 114 -16.03 -6.64 -14.86
N ALA A 115 -15.66 -7.81 -15.39
CA ALA A 115 -16.60 -8.82 -15.86
C ALA A 115 -17.55 -9.29 -14.74
N TYR A 116 -17.05 -9.37 -13.50
CA TYR A 116 -17.87 -9.69 -12.34
C TYR A 116 -18.84 -8.56 -11.96
N LEU A 117 -18.38 -7.31 -11.98
CA LEU A 117 -19.17 -6.15 -11.54
C LEU A 117 -20.18 -5.64 -12.59
N GLU A 118 -19.92 -5.85 -13.87
CA GLU A 118 -20.80 -5.40 -14.98
C GLU A 118 -22.27 -5.85 -14.82
N PRO A 119 -22.59 -7.12 -14.52
CA PRO A 119 -23.96 -7.57 -14.29
C PRO A 119 -24.64 -6.88 -13.09
N HIS A 120 -23.87 -6.36 -12.15
CA HIS A 120 -24.34 -5.69 -10.94
C HIS A 120 -24.35 -4.15 -11.08
N PHE A 121 -24.07 -3.62 -12.28
CA PHE A 121 -23.89 -2.18 -12.50
C PHE A 121 -25.03 -1.33 -11.92
N ASP A 122 -26.27 -1.73 -12.16
CA ASP A 122 -27.44 -0.97 -11.71
C ASP A 122 -27.60 -0.96 -10.18
N GLU A 123 -27.05 -1.94 -9.50
CA GLU A 123 -27.10 -2.10 -8.04
C GLU A 123 -25.98 -1.34 -7.31
N LEU A 124 -24.91 -0.97 -8.04
CA LEU A 124 -23.77 -0.25 -7.47
C LEU A 124 -24.16 1.19 -7.08
N SER A 125 -23.45 1.73 -6.10
CA SER A 125 -23.51 3.15 -5.77
C SER A 125 -23.05 4.01 -6.95
N GLU A 126 -23.51 5.26 -7.03
CA GLU A 126 -23.13 6.18 -8.11
C GLU A 126 -21.61 6.38 -8.19
N ASP A 127 -20.93 6.49 -7.03
CA ASP A 127 -19.48 6.55 -6.95
C ASP A 127 -18.81 5.31 -7.55
N SER A 128 -19.37 4.12 -7.31
CA SER A 128 -18.83 2.86 -7.81
C SER A 128 -19.12 2.64 -9.28
N LYS A 129 -20.26 3.10 -9.80
CA LYS A 129 -20.57 3.15 -11.23
C LYS A 129 -19.52 3.97 -12.00
N GLU A 130 -19.17 5.15 -11.48
CA GLU A 130 -18.11 5.98 -12.09
C GLU A 130 -16.73 5.34 -12.04
N ARG A 131 -16.45 4.56 -10.99
CA ARG A 131 -15.14 3.90 -10.77
C ARG A 131 -14.97 2.64 -11.59
N LEU A 132 -16.06 1.95 -11.91
CA LEU A 132 -16.02 0.62 -12.53
C LEU A 132 -15.06 0.54 -13.73
N HIS A 133 -15.12 1.49 -14.65
CA HIS A 133 -14.24 1.48 -15.82
C HIS A 133 -12.94 2.27 -15.63
N LYS A 134 -12.93 3.27 -14.75
CA LYS A 134 -11.74 4.10 -14.50
C LYS A 134 -10.75 3.39 -13.58
N ASN A 135 -11.23 2.88 -12.46
CA ASN A 135 -10.43 2.19 -11.44
C ASN A 135 -11.29 1.19 -10.64
N PRO A 136 -11.59 0.01 -11.19
CA PRO A 136 -12.50 -0.96 -10.59
C PRO A 136 -12.03 -1.44 -9.21
N LEU A 137 -10.73 -1.47 -8.93
CA LEU A 137 -10.19 -1.81 -7.61
C LEU A 137 -10.76 -0.92 -6.50
N ARG A 138 -11.12 0.32 -6.80
CA ARG A 138 -11.74 1.23 -5.82
C ARG A 138 -13.18 0.86 -5.46
N VAL A 139 -13.82 -0.01 -6.21
CA VAL A 139 -15.14 -0.54 -5.86
C VAL A 139 -15.03 -1.49 -4.67
N LEU A 140 -13.96 -2.31 -4.62
CA LEU A 140 -13.68 -3.21 -3.50
C LEU A 140 -13.53 -2.49 -2.17
N ASP A 141 -13.05 -1.26 -2.19
CA ASP A 141 -12.81 -0.41 -1.03
C ASP A 141 -13.95 0.59 -0.79
N SER A 142 -15.12 0.32 -1.38
CA SER A 142 -16.30 1.16 -1.17
C SER A 142 -16.79 1.09 0.28
N LYS A 143 -17.27 2.23 0.78
CA LYS A 143 -17.91 2.32 2.10
C LYS A 143 -19.42 2.10 2.04
N ASP A 144 -20.00 2.09 0.83
CA ASP A 144 -21.41 1.84 0.63
C ASP A 144 -21.76 0.39 1.01
N LYS A 145 -22.90 0.21 1.65
CA LYS A 145 -23.35 -1.11 2.12
C LYS A 145 -23.70 -2.07 0.99
N LYS A 146 -24.33 -1.54 -0.07
CA LYS A 146 -24.70 -2.35 -1.25
C LYS A 146 -23.47 -2.82 -1.99
N ASP A 147 -22.51 -1.90 -2.22
CA ASP A 147 -21.25 -2.26 -2.86
C ASP A 147 -20.51 -3.34 -2.06
N LYS A 148 -20.49 -3.23 -0.72
CA LYS A 148 -19.85 -4.24 0.15
C LYS A 148 -20.48 -5.63 0.02
N GLU A 149 -21.78 -5.73 -0.10
CA GLU A 149 -22.44 -7.02 -0.32
C GLU A 149 -22.10 -7.59 -1.69
N ILE A 150 -22.06 -6.76 -2.73
CA ILE A 150 -21.72 -7.19 -4.08
C ILE A 150 -20.26 -7.67 -4.14
N VAL A 151 -19.30 -6.90 -3.58
CA VAL A 151 -17.88 -7.25 -3.66
C VAL A 151 -17.47 -8.41 -2.76
N LYS A 152 -18.33 -8.84 -1.86
CA LYS A 152 -18.06 -9.97 -0.95
C LYS A 152 -17.75 -11.27 -1.70
N ASP A 153 -18.44 -11.49 -2.82
CA ASP A 153 -18.29 -12.68 -3.66
C ASP A 153 -17.44 -12.40 -4.92
N ALA A 154 -16.77 -11.24 -4.97
CA ALA A 154 -15.89 -10.89 -6.08
C ALA A 154 -14.66 -11.81 -6.13
N PRO A 155 -14.09 -12.06 -7.32
CA PRO A 155 -12.88 -12.85 -7.46
C PRO A 155 -11.73 -12.25 -6.65
N SER A 156 -10.91 -13.09 -6.04
CA SER A 156 -9.74 -12.66 -5.28
C SER A 156 -8.58 -12.30 -6.20
N VAL A 157 -7.87 -11.21 -5.92
CA VAL A 157 -6.63 -10.86 -6.63
C VAL A 157 -5.57 -11.97 -6.53
N LEU A 158 -5.58 -12.74 -5.46
CA LEU A 158 -4.63 -13.83 -5.23
C LEU A 158 -4.77 -15.00 -6.22
N GLU A 159 -5.93 -15.14 -6.86
CA GLU A 159 -6.18 -16.16 -7.91
C GLU A 159 -5.53 -15.79 -9.25
N TYR A 160 -5.14 -14.52 -9.40
CA TYR A 160 -4.56 -13.98 -10.64
C TYR A 160 -3.05 -13.68 -10.50
N LEU A 161 -2.44 -14.07 -9.39
CA LEU A 161 -0.99 -13.92 -9.22
C LEU A 161 -0.25 -14.83 -10.20
N ASP A 162 0.80 -14.29 -10.82
CA ASP A 162 1.78 -15.09 -11.53
C ASP A 162 2.62 -15.93 -10.54
N GLU A 163 3.34 -16.93 -11.07
CA GLU A 163 4.12 -17.87 -10.23
C GLU A 163 5.17 -17.15 -9.36
N GLU A 164 5.85 -16.12 -9.89
CA GLU A 164 6.85 -15.34 -9.11
C GLU A 164 6.19 -14.61 -7.96
N SER A 165 5.08 -13.90 -8.22
CA SER A 165 4.35 -13.14 -7.20
C SER A 165 3.71 -14.06 -6.16
N LYS A 166 3.22 -15.22 -6.57
CA LYS A 166 2.67 -16.22 -5.66
C LYS A 166 3.76 -16.79 -4.76
N ALA A 167 4.90 -17.22 -5.33
CA ALA A 167 6.03 -17.73 -4.56
C ALA A 167 6.57 -16.68 -3.57
N HIS A 168 6.64 -15.42 -3.99
CA HIS A 168 7.02 -14.30 -3.12
C HIS A 168 6.06 -14.17 -1.93
N PHE A 169 4.75 -14.12 -2.20
CA PHE A 169 3.73 -13.98 -1.15
C PHE A 169 3.68 -15.19 -0.21
N ASP A 170 3.86 -16.40 -0.74
CA ASP A 170 3.96 -17.62 0.07
C ASP A 170 5.19 -17.57 0.99
N SER A 171 6.34 -17.12 0.48
CA SER A 171 7.55 -16.92 1.30
C SER A 171 7.36 -15.88 2.39
N VAL A 172 6.63 -14.77 2.13
CA VAL A 172 6.29 -13.78 3.16
C VAL A 172 5.46 -14.42 4.27
N LYS A 173 4.44 -15.21 3.92
CA LYS A 173 3.58 -15.91 4.90
C LYS A 173 4.39 -16.89 5.76
N GLU A 174 5.21 -17.74 5.13
CA GLU A 174 6.07 -18.70 5.82
C GLU A 174 7.01 -18.02 6.81
N MET A 175 7.62 -16.89 6.43
CA MET A 175 8.51 -16.13 7.30
C MET A 175 7.76 -15.50 8.47
N LEU A 176 6.56 -14.94 8.26
CA LEU A 176 5.72 -14.41 9.32
C LEU A 176 5.31 -15.50 10.32
N GLU A 177 4.95 -16.69 9.81
CA GLU A 177 4.63 -17.85 10.63
C GLU A 177 5.84 -18.33 11.44
N TYR A 178 7.02 -18.39 10.82
CA TYR A 178 8.27 -18.74 11.51
C TYR A 178 8.64 -17.77 12.63
N LEU A 179 8.33 -16.48 12.44
CA LEU A 179 8.57 -15.42 13.44
C LEU A 179 7.43 -15.31 14.46
N GLU A 180 6.41 -16.16 14.36
CA GLU A 180 5.22 -16.13 15.22
C GLU A 180 4.49 -14.77 15.18
N VAL A 181 4.53 -14.08 14.03
CA VAL A 181 3.81 -12.83 13.79
C VAL A 181 2.41 -13.14 13.24
N PRO A 182 1.35 -12.94 14.02
CA PRO A 182 0.01 -13.19 13.53
C PRO A 182 -0.37 -12.18 12.45
N TYR A 183 -1.01 -12.65 11.39
CA TYR A 183 -1.50 -11.82 10.29
C TYR A 183 -2.86 -12.30 9.79
N GLU A 184 -3.55 -11.40 9.11
CA GLU A 184 -4.78 -11.68 8.37
C GLU A 184 -4.57 -11.32 6.89
N ILE A 185 -5.25 -12.04 6.00
CA ILE A 185 -5.25 -11.73 4.56
C ILE A 185 -6.55 -11.02 4.23
N ASP A 186 -6.46 -9.81 3.70
CA ASP A 186 -7.61 -9.07 3.18
C ASP A 186 -7.43 -8.79 1.69
N THR A 187 -8.12 -9.56 0.86
CA THR A 187 -8.07 -9.45 -0.59
C THR A 187 -8.71 -8.18 -1.13
N ASN A 188 -9.46 -7.45 -0.29
CA ASN A 188 -10.03 -6.14 -0.63
C ASN A 188 -9.09 -4.98 -0.32
N MET A 189 -7.96 -5.24 0.35
CA MET A 189 -6.91 -4.25 0.56
C MET A 189 -6.08 -4.09 -0.73
N VAL A 190 -6.57 -3.24 -1.63
CA VAL A 190 -6.05 -3.07 -3.01
C VAL A 190 -5.34 -1.74 -3.25
N ARG A 191 -5.11 -0.98 -2.20
CA ARG A 191 -4.36 0.29 -2.25
C ARG A 191 -3.06 0.17 -1.48
N GLY A 192 -2.00 0.53 -2.18
CA GLY A 192 -0.71 0.76 -1.59
C GLY A 192 -0.37 2.24 -1.64
#